data_74b79a103b276ffacf1ea1df1a0abc5b
#
_entry.id   74b79a103b276ffacf1ea1df1a0abc5b
#
_cell.length_a   1.000
_cell.length_b   1.000
_cell.length_c   1.000
_cell.angle_alpha   90.00
_cell.angle_beta   90.00
_cell.angle_gamma   90.00
#
_symmetry.space_group_name_H-M   'P 1'
#
loop_
_entity.id
_entity.type
_entity.pdbx_description
1 polymer ?
#
loop_
_entity_poly.entity_id
_entity_poly.type
_entity_poly.pdbx_seq_one_letter_code
_entity_poly.pdbx_strand_id
1 'polypeptide(L)'
;SFMGTGTPPADMDLGNLTPGMAQGDHLPGMDADGHQLAYAFDKAVDGNIQGEFGSLHFNAETGQYTYTLDTSEDGLHKLAQAQADGSALKESFGYTVSGHEGHSNGSLEINLTDLHTQLGHAGADTLGDQTAAHSQVIFGEGGDDVIHGGAGNDWLFGGEGDDQIFGGTGDDILYGGAGNDYLDGGTGHNSLYGGAGNDILVYNQGMAHASGGEGIDFLVGAEKDTLDSLFANPDNNPIQSDIEVLITSKPDSLSLTNLDDLKSIGISIEGDKLHLSGDWAPTAIGGEEHGISLGNYAEFTHHSDHGDITILVQSGTPATDDLAQQIVQNTLNHGQG
;
A
#
# COMPACT_ATOMS: atom_id res chain seq x y z
N SER A 1 -48.72 8.95 5.86
CA SER A 1 -47.92 8.37 4.76
C SER A 1 -46.47 8.37 5.18
N PHE A 2 -45.97 7.25 5.71
CA PHE A 2 -44.58 7.07 6.08
C PHE A 2 -43.76 6.95 4.80
N MET A 3 -43.12 8.03 4.39
CA MET A 3 -42.12 8.04 3.32
C MET A 3 -40.77 8.35 3.93
N GLY A 4 -40.25 7.38 4.66
CA GLY A 4 -38.85 7.41 5.09
C GLY A 4 -37.99 6.61 4.12
N THR A 5 -37.87 7.07 2.89
CA THR A 5 -36.78 6.67 2.04
C THR A 5 -35.58 7.56 2.45
N GLY A 6 -34.79 7.10 3.40
CA GLY A 6 -33.49 7.68 3.67
C GLY A 6 -32.61 7.43 2.45
N THR A 7 -32.71 8.26 1.43
CA THR A 7 -31.68 8.35 0.42
C THR A 7 -30.47 8.99 1.09
N PRO A 8 -29.28 8.36 1.05
CA PRO A 8 -28.04 9.05 1.44
C PRO A 8 -27.97 10.38 0.66
N PRO A 9 -27.39 11.43 1.25
CA PRO A 9 -27.19 12.67 0.52
C PRO A 9 -26.47 12.37 -0.79
N ALA A 10 -26.84 13.08 -1.86
CA ALA A 10 -26.34 12.89 -3.21
C ALA A 10 -24.81 13.17 -3.36
N ASP A 11 -24.17 13.65 -2.30
CA ASP A 11 -22.76 14.06 -2.26
C ASP A 11 -21.90 13.07 -1.49
N MET A 12 -22.21 11.77 -1.52
CA MET A 12 -21.28 10.76 -1.05
C MET A 12 -20.09 10.69 -2.00
N ASP A 13 -19.15 11.62 -1.84
CA ASP A 13 -17.84 11.53 -2.49
C ASP A 13 -16.99 10.48 -1.78
N LEU A 14 -17.17 9.21 -2.18
CA LEU A 14 -16.28 8.12 -1.82
C LEU A 14 -14.99 8.17 -2.66
N GLY A 15 -14.78 9.25 -3.43
CA GLY A 15 -13.62 9.45 -4.29
C GLY A 15 -12.29 9.63 -3.56
N ASN A 16 -12.32 9.85 -2.24
CA ASN A 16 -11.13 9.90 -1.38
C ASN A 16 -11.12 8.68 -0.45
N LEU A 17 -10.81 7.52 -1.00
CA LEU A 17 -10.64 6.31 -0.22
C LEU A 17 -9.42 6.45 0.70
N THR A 18 -9.64 6.39 2.01
CA THR A 18 -8.59 6.29 3.03
C THR A 18 -8.88 5.09 3.93
N PRO A 19 -7.86 4.41 4.49
CA PRO A 19 -8.08 3.32 5.43
C PRO A 19 -9.01 3.75 6.58
N GLY A 20 -10.04 2.95 6.85
CA GLY A 20 -11.01 3.23 7.91
C GLY A 20 -12.09 4.25 7.56
N MET A 21 -12.31 4.51 6.27
CA MET A 21 -13.31 5.46 5.80
C MET A 21 -14.72 5.07 6.22
N ALA A 22 -15.37 5.97 6.92
CA ALA A 22 -16.74 5.85 7.38
C ALA A 22 -17.56 7.05 6.92
N GLN A 23 -18.81 6.81 6.49
CA GLN A 23 -19.76 7.87 6.20
C GLN A 23 -20.97 7.75 7.08
N GLY A 24 -21.52 8.90 7.52
CA GLY A 24 -22.64 8.95 8.42
C GLY A 24 -23.66 10.00 8.07
N ASP A 25 -24.91 9.72 8.37
CA ASP A 25 -26.05 10.62 8.26
C ASP A 25 -27.09 10.24 9.31
N HIS A 26 -28.25 10.91 9.28
CA HIS A 26 -29.33 10.71 10.22
C HIS A 26 -30.59 10.24 9.49
N LEU A 27 -31.27 9.23 10.06
CA LEU A 27 -32.65 8.96 9.75
C LEU A 27 -33.57 9.93 10.50
N PRO A 28 -34.74 10.31 9.94
CA PRO A 28 -35.67 11.20 10.61
C PRO A 28 -36.06 10.70 12.01
N GLY A 29 -35.89 11.54 13.02
CA GLY A 29 -36.25 11.21 14.40
C GLY A 29 -37.75 11.35 14.73
N MET A 30 -38.49 12.10 13.88
CA MET A 30 -39.92 12.40 14.09
C MET A 30 -40.66 12.32 12.77
N ASP A 31 -41.96 11.97 12.86
CA ASP A 31 -42.88 12.08 11.73
C ASP A 31 -43.30 13.55 11.49
N ALA A 32 -44.14 13.79 10.45
CA ALA A 32 -44.61 15.12 10.09
C ALA A 32 -45.42 15.80 11.19
N ASP A 33 -46.02 15.00 12.10
CA ASP A 33 -46.85 15.47 13.21
C ASP A 33 -46.06 15.63 14.52
N GLY A 34 -44.72 15.39 14.48
CA GLY A 34 -43.84 15.57 15.61
C GLY A 34 -43.78 14.39 16.59
N HIS A 35 -44.30 13.22 16.20
CA HIS A 35 -44.16 12.01 17.00
C HIS A 35 -42.83 11.33 16.74
N GLN A 36 -42.24 10.76 17.79
CA GLN A 36 -40.97 10.07 17.73
C GLN A 36 -41.05 8.80 16.89
N LEU A 37 -40.09 8.61 15.99
CA LEU A 37 -39.92 7.40 15.20
C LEU A 37 -38.85 6.51 15.82
N ALA A 38 -39.05 5.19 15.79
CA ALA A 38 -38.08 4.19 16.20
C ALA A 38 -37.74 3.27 15.03
N TYR A 39 -36.47 2.96 14.87
CA TYR A 39 -35.94 2.14 13.78
C TYR A 39 -35.37 0.83 14.32
N ALA A 40 -35.70 -0.26 13.63
CA ALA A 40 -35.09 -1.56 13.85
C ALA A 40 -34.56 -2.10 12.53
N PHE A 41 -33.22 -2.23 12.40
CA PHE A 41 -32.61 -2.81 11.22
C PHE A 41 -32.65 -4.34 11.26
N ASP A 42 -32.90 -4.95 10.11
CA ASP A 42 -32.89 -6.40 9.95
C ASP A 42 -31.47 -6.94 10.24
N LYS A 43 -31.40 -8.03 10.99
CA LYS A 43 -30.15 -8.71 11.35
C LYS A 43 -29.15 -7.84 12.14
N ALA A 44 -29.58 -6.75 12.74
CA ALA A 44 -28.69 -5.93 13.57
C ALA A 44 -28.27 -6.67 14.84
N VAL A 45 -26.99 -6.59 15.19
CA VAL A 45 -26.42 -7.05 16.46
C VAL A 45 -25.72 -5.85 17.09
N ASP A 46 -26.23 -5.39 18.23
CA ASP A 46 -25.70 -4.22 18.94
C ASP A 46 -25.55 -2.96 18.04
N GLY A 47 -26.52 -2.73 17.17
CA GLY A 47 -26.53 -1.62 16.22
C GLY A 47 -25.62 -1.81 14.99
N ASN A 48 -24.96 -2.95 14.87
CA ASN A 48 -24.12 -3.27 13.73
C ASN A 48 -24.82 -4.22 12.76
N ILE A 49 -24.77 -3.90 11.48
CA ILE A 49 -25.35 -4.69 10.40
C ILE A 49 -24.25 -4.97 9.40
N GLN A 50 -23.94 -6.25 9.17
CA GLN A 50 -22.97 -6.66 8.17
C GLN A 50 -23.63 -6.64 6.79
N GLY A 51 -23.04 -5.86 5.87
CA GLY A 51 -23.40 -5.84 4.46
C GLY A 51 -22.48 -6.72 3.61
N GLU A 52 -22.66 -6.63 2.31
CA GLU A 52 -21.84 -7.37 1.33
C GLU A 52 -20.46 -6.75 1.14
N PHE A 53 -20.38 -5.41 1.10
CA PHE A 53 -19.15 -4.65 0.81
C PHE A 53 -18.67 -3.85 2.01
N GLY A 54 -19.42 -3.81 3.07
CA GLY A 54 -19.07 -3.08 4.28
C GLY A 54 -20.08 -3.33 5.39
N SER A 55 -20.05 -2.48 6.40
CA SER A 55 -20.92 -2.58 7.57
C SER A 55 -21.60 -1.26 7.88
N LEU A 56 -22.84 -1.33 8.35
CA LEU A 56 -23.61 -0.21 8.84
C LEU A 56 -23.65 -0.24 10.37
N HIS A 57 -23.36 0.87 11.00
CA HIS A 57 -23.62 1.08 12.42
C HIS A 57 -24.74 2.10 12.59
N PHE A 58 -25.79 1.73 13.32
CA PHE A 58 -26.94 2.58 13.58
C PHE A 58 -27.11 2.82 15.08
N ASN A 59 -27.25 4.09 15.44
CA ASN A 59 -27.59 4.50 16.79
C ASN A 59 -29.11 4.75 16.90
N ALA A 60 -29.81 3.83 17.56
CA ALA A 60 -31.25 3.90 17.69
C ALA A 60 -31.76 5.10 18.52
N GLU A 61 -30.92 5.67 19.39
CA GLU A 61 -31.29 6.81 20.23
C GLU A 61 -31.23 8.12 19.46
N THR A 62 -30.25 8.26 18.58
CA THR A 62 -29.99 9.52 17.85
C THR A 62 -30.49 9.49 16.41
N GLY A 63 -30.76 8.31 15.84
CA GLY A 63 -31.06 8.13 14.43
C GLY A 63 -29.86 8.21 13.52
N GLN A 64 -28.67 8.40 14.10
CA GLN A 64 -27.42 8.51 13.35
C GLN A 64 -26.95 7.15 12.86
N TYR A 65 -26.47 7.09 11.62
CA TYR A 65 -25.85 5.90 11.07
C TYR A 65 -24.48 6.23 10.46
N THR A 66 -23.63 5.22 10.42
CA THR A 66 -22.32 5.27 9.78
C THR A 66 -22.13 4.02 8.96
N TYR A 67 -21.78 4.18 7.68
CA TYR A 67 -21.37 3.07 6.83
C TYR A 67 -19.86 3.05 6.70
N THR A 68 -19.26 1.87 6.88
CA THR A 68 -17.81 1.65 6.75
C THR A 68 -17.58 0.60 5.68
N LEU A 69 -16.91 1.00 4.59
CA LEU A 69 -16.50 0.10 3.51
C LEU A 69 -15.47 -0.90 4.04
N ASP A 70 -15.57 -2.17 3.62
CA ASP A 70 -14.51 -3.15 3.83
C ASP A 70 -13.33 -2.85 2.91
N THR A 71 -12.28 -2.26 3.46
CA THR A 71 -11.05 -1.89 2.76
C THR A 71 -9.95 -2.94 2.87
N SER A 72 -10.26 -4.16 3.31
CA SER A 72 -9.37 -5.30 3.15
C SER A 72 -9.18 -5.62 1.66
N GLU A 73 -8.09 -6.28 1.33
CA GLU A 73 -7.84 -6.72 -0.05
C GLU A 73 -9.01 -7.53 -0.61
N ASP A 74 -9.49 -8.52 0.14
CA ASP A 74 -10.65 -9.34 -0.25
C ASP A 74 -11.93 -8.52 -0.45
N GLY A 75 -12.18 -7.55 0.44
CA GLY A 75 -13.35 -6.68 0.35
C GLY A 75 -13.32 -5.77 -0.87
N LEU A 76 -12.18 -5.15 -1.14
CA LEU A 76 -11.99 -4.29 -2.31
C LEU A 76 -12.00 -5.10 -3.62
N HIS A 77 -11.43 -6.30 -3.62
CA HIS A 77 -11.45 -7.19 -4.79
C HIS A 77 -12.88 -7.63 -5.12
N LYS A 78 -13.66 -8.00 -4.12
CA LYS A 78 -15.08 -8.33 -4.26
C LYS A 78 -15.88 -7.17 -4.87
N LEU A 79 -15.62 -5.94 -4.40
CA LEU A 79 -16.22 -4.73 -4.94
C LEU A 79 -15.84 -4.52 -6.42
N ALA A 80 -14.56 -4.65 -6.75
CA ALA A 80 -14.06 -4.51 -8.12
C ALA A 80 -14.67 -5.56 -9.06
N GLN A 81 -14.80 -6.80 -8.63
CA GLN A 81 -15.48 -7.86 -9.41
C GLN A 81 -16.94 -7.51 -9.67
N ALA A 82 -17.67 -7.02 -8.66
CA ALA A 82 -19.06 -6.65 -8.82
C ALA A 82 -19.24 -5.46 -9.77
N GLN A 83 -18.33 -4.48 -9.78
CA GLN A 83 -18.34 -3.39 -10.76
C GLN A 83 -18.01 -3.88 -12.18
N ALA A 84 -17.05 -4.79 -12.33
CA ALA A 84 -16.67 -5.36 -13.62
C ALA A 84 -17.84 -6.09 -14.30
N ASP A 85 -18.72 -6.71 -13.52
CA ASP A 85 -19.94 -7.38 -14.00
C ASP A 85 -21.04 -6.39 -14.48
N GLY A 86 -20.78 -5.08 -14.39
CA GLY A 86 -21.70 -4.03 -14.87
C GLY A 86 -22.91 -3.78 -13.95
N SER A 87 -22.90 -4.32 -12.76
CA SER A 87 -23.97 -4.10 -11.77
C SER A 87 -23.88 -2.69 -11.20
N ALA A 88 -25.03 -2.01 -11.11
CA ALA A 88 -25.12 -0.79 -10.31
C ALA A 88 -24.92 -1.17 -8.84
N LEU A 89 -23.78 -0.74 -8.25
CA LEU A 89 -23.45 -1.12 -6.90
C LEU A 89 -24.19 -0.27 -5.88
N LYS A 90 -25.14 -0.89 -5.27
CA LYS A 90 -25.85 -0.37 -4.09
C LYS A 90 -25.88 -1.43 -3.02
N GLU A 91 -25.60 -1.04 -1.81
CA GLU A 91 -25.80 -1.87 -0.64
C GLU A 91 -27.06 -1.42 0.07
N SER A 92 -27.99 -2.34 0.32
CA SER A 92 -29.29 -2.05 0.92
C SER A 92 -29.40 -2.66 2.30
N PHE A 93 -29.85 -1.87 3.28
CA PHE A 93 -30.09 -2.28 4.65
C PHE A 93 -31.57 -2.08 4.98
N GLY A 94 -32.32 -3.19 5.10
CA GLY A 94 -33.74 -3.16 5.44
C GLY A 94 -33.97 -2.78 6.89
N TYR A 95 -34.99 -1.98 7.14
CA TYR A 95 -35.41 -1.62 8.49
C TYR A 95 -36.92 -1.55 8.63
N THR A 96 -37.40 -1.69 9.85
CA THR A 96 -38.74 -1.36 10.24
C THR A 96 -38.75 -0.05 11.01
N VAL A 97 -39.57 0.90 10.59
CA VAL A 97 -39.82 2.13 11.34
C VAL A 97 -41.17 2.03 12.05
N SER A 98 -41.19 2.39 13.32
CA SER A 98 -42.38 2.39 14.15
C SER A 98 -42.67 3.81 14.66
N GLY A 99 -43.92 4.20 14.64
CA GLY A 99 -44.42 5.48 15.15
C GLY A 99 -45.76 5.33 15.83
N HIS A 100 -46.42 6.45 16.13
CA HIS A 100 -47.67 6.47 16.85
C HIS A 100 -48.82 5.74 16.11
N GLU A 101 -48.82 5.78 14.77
CA GLU A 101 -49.89 5.21 13.94
C GLU A 101 -49.60 3.80 13.41
N GLY A 102 -48.49 3.17 13.81
CA GLY A 102 -48.14 1.84 13.37
C GLY A 102 -46.68 1.70 12.97
N HIS A 103 -46.43 0.75 12.07
CA HIS A 103 -45.08 0.46 11.58
C HIS A 103 -45.06 0.32 10.05
N SER A 104 -43.92 0.57 9.46
CA SER A 104 -43.69 0.40 8.03
C SER A 104 -42.26 -0.10 7.79
N ASN A 105 -42.03 -0.76 6.66
CA ASN A 105 -40.73 -1.23 6.25
C ASN A 105 -40.07 -0.22 5.28
N GLY A 106 -38.80 -0.05 5.40
CA GLY A 106 -37.97 0.76 4.52
C GLY A 106 -36.61 0.11 4.27
N SER A 107 -35.81 0.76 3.45
CA SER A 107 -34.43 0.38 3.26
C SER A 107 -33.54 1.63 3.17
N LEU A 108 -32.36 1.53 3.75
CA LEU A 108 -31.28 2.48 3.57
C LEU A 108 -30.38 1.96 2.46
N GLU A 109 -30.21 2.75 1.40
CA GLU A 109 -29.36 2.40 0.28
C GLU A 109 -28.06 3.20 0.33
N ILE A 110 -26.94 2.49 0.25
CA ILE A 110 -25.59 3.05 0.12
C ILE A 110 -25.15 2.88 -1.33
N ASN A 111 -24.89 3.98 -2.00
CA ASN A 111 -24.42 3.97 -3.39
C ASN A 111 -22.89 3.82 -3.43
N LEU A 112 -22.40 2.79 -4.10
CA LEU A 112 -20.98 2.49 -4.28
C LEU A 112 -20.52 2.64 -5.75
N THR A 113 -21.38 3.19 -6.61
CA THR A 113 -21.12 3.32 -8.06
C THR A 113 -19.99 4.30 -8.38
N ASP A 114 -19.74 5.27 -7.51
CA ASP A 114 -18.74 6.32 -7.72
C ASP A 114 -17.30 5.86 -7.34
N LEU A 115 -17.15 4.63 -6.85
CA LEU A 115 -15.84 4.04 -6.62
C LEU A 115 -15.24 3.59 -7.96
N HIS A 116 -14.04 4.07 -8.26
CA HIS A 116 -13.31 3.72 -9.48
C HIS A 116 -12.45 2.49 -9.21
N THR A 117 -12.89 1.35 -9.76
CA THR A 117 -12.16 0.08 -9.65
C THR A 117 -11.76 -0.44 -11.02
N GLN A 118 -10.65 -1.15 -11.09
CA GLN A 118 -10.19 -1.83 -12.28
C GLN A 118 -9.60 -3.20 -11.92
N LEU A 119 -9.94 -4.21 -12.72
CA LEU A 119 -9.36 -5.54 -12.66
C LEU A 119 -8.54 -5.81 -13.90
N GLY A 120 -7.34 -6.35 -13.72
CA GLY A 120 -6.53 -6.94 -14.78
C GLY A 120 -6.95 -8.36 -15.14
N HIS A 121 -6.07 -9.06 -15.81
CA HIS A 121 -6.23 -10.42 -16.27
C HIS A 121 -5.11 -11.31 -15.70
N ALA A 122 -5.03 -12.55 -16.17
CA ALA A 122 -3.95 -13.46 -15.76
C ALA A 122 -2.63 -13.28 -16.55
N GLY A 123 -2.53 -12.27 -17.38
CA GLY A 123 -1.34 -11.95 -18.18
C GLY A 123 -0.96 -10.50 -18.02
N ALA A 124 0.20 -10.11 -18.51
CA ALA A 124 0.74 -8.77 -18.36
C ALA A 124 -0.22 -7.66 -18.84
N ASP A 125 -0.56 -6.75 -17.97
CA ASP A 125 -1.49 -5.65 -18.20
C ASP A 125 -0.82 -4.28 -17.98
N THR A 126 -1.43 -3.25 -18.57
CA THR A 126 -1.16 -1.86 -18.19
C THR A 126 -2.46 -1.25 -17.71
N LEU A 127 -2.52 -0.92 -16.44
CA LEU A 127 -3.73 -0.54 -15.73
C LEU A 127 -3.61 0.86 -15.12
N GLY A 128 -4.77 1.47 -14.94
CA GLY A 128 -4.87 2.80 -14.34
C GLY A 128 -4.62 3.93 -15.33
N ASP A 129 -4.66 5.16 -14.82
CA ASP A 129 -4.50 6.37 -15.60
C ASP A 129 -3.68 7.39 -14.80
N GLN A 130 -2.47 7.70 -15.28
CA GLN A 130 -1.58 8.71 -14.67
C GLN A 130 -2.23 10.10 -14.57
N THR A 131 -3.27 10.37 -15.35
CA THR A 131 -4.00 11.64 -15.38
C THR A 131 -5.28 11.62 -14.57
N ALA A 132 -5.62 10.48 -13.96
CA ALA A 132 -6.78 10.38 -13.08
C ALA A 132 -6.65 11.37 -11.92
N ALA A 133 -7.76 12.04 -11.61
CA ALA A 133 -7.82 13.06 -10.55
C ALA A 133 -8.61 12.58 -9.31
N HIS A 134 -8.95 11.30 -9.26
CA HIS A 134 -9.76 10.69 -8.21
C HIS A 134 -9.14 9.36 -7.78
N SER A 135 -9.43 8.96 -6.56
CA SER A 135 -8.93 7.70 -6.00
C SER A 135 -9.39 6.49 -6.81
N GLN A 136 -8.47 5.55 -6.99
CA GLN A 136 -8.68 4.32 -7.74
C GLN A 136 -8.40 3.10 -6.86
N VAL A 137 -9.07 1.99 -7.17
CA VAL A 137 -8.76 0.66 -6.64
C VAL A 137 -8.43 -0.24 -7.82
N ILE A 138 -7.19 -0.71 -7.92
CA ILE A 138 -6.70 -1.45 -9.08
C ILE A 138 -6.08 -2.77 -8.63
N PHE A 139 -6.50 -3.86 -9.29
CA PHE A 139 -5.94 -5.19 -9.12
C PHE A 139 -5.32 -5.66 -10.42
N GLY A 140 -4.01 -5.95 -10.42
CA GLY A 140 -3.29 -6.52 -11.58
C GLY A 140 -3.69 -7.95 -11.86
N GLU A 141 -3.93 -8.73 -10.82
CA GLU A 141 -4.26 -10.15 -10.81
C GLU A 141 -3.01 -11.02 -11.04
N GLY A 142 -2.64 -11.28 -12.25
CA GLY A 142 -1.47 -12.10 -12.53
C GLY A 142 -0.78 -11.70 -13.82
N GLY A 143 0.51 -12.07 -13.93
CA GLY A 143 1.38 -11.58 -14.98
C GLY A 143 2.18 -10.37 -14.50
N ASP A 144 3.12 -9.92 -15.30
CA ASP A 144 3.97 -8.78 -14.97
C ASP A 144 3.27 -7.48 -15.39
N ASP A 145 2.68 -6.79 -14.44
CA ASP A 145 1.78 -5.67 -14.68
C ASP A 145 2.46 -4.30 -14.51
N VAL A 146 1.91 -3.28 -15.16
CA VAL A 146 2.25 -1.88 -14.92
C VAL A 146 1.00 -1.14 -14.46
N ILE A 147 1.03 -0.62 -13.23
CA ILE A 147 -0.12 0.00 -12.59
C ILE A 147 0.17 1.45 -12.25
N HIS A 148 -0.73 2.37 -12.63
CA HIS A 148 -0.65 3.79 -12.36
C HIS A 148 -1.89 4.27 -11.60
N GLY A 149 -1.69 4.82 -10.39
CA GLY A 149 -2.77 5.40 -9.59
C GLY A 149 -3.20 6.78 -10.09
N GLY A 150 -2.23 7.66 -10.33
CA GLY A 150 -2.50 9.03 -10.77
C GLY A 150 -2.55 10.01 -9.61
N ALA A 151 -3.62 10.79 -9.49
CA ALA A 151 -3.85 11.65 -8.34
C ALA A 151 -5.02 11.13 -7.51
N GLY A 152 -5.00 11.42 -6.23
CA GLY A 152 -5.95 10.88 -5.26
C GLY A 152 -5.26 9.89 -4.34
N ASN A 153 -6.05 9.26 -3.48
CA ASN A 153 -5.54 8.25 -2.55
C ASN A 153 -5.92 6.87 -3.09
N ASP A 154 -4.94 6.14 -3.60
CA ASP A 154 -5.16 4.93 -4.38
C ASP A 154 -4.87 3.66 -3.58
N TRP A 155 -5.59 2.57 -3.90
CA TRP A 155 -5.27 1.21 -3.50
C TRP A 155 -4.83 0.41 -4.72
N LEU A 156 -3.57 0.01 -4.75
CA LEU A 156 -2.97 -0.63 -5.91
C LEU A 156 -2.40 -1.98 -5.50
N PHE A 157 -2.86 -3.03 -6.18
CA PHE A 157 -2.48 -4.42 -5.92
C PHE A 157 -1.90 -5.03 -7.20
N GLY A 158 -0.61 -5.43 -7.16
CA GLY A 158 0.04 -6.11 -8.28
C GLY A 158 -0.54 -7.51 -8.48
N GLY A 159 -0.39 -8.36 -7.51
CA GLY A 159 -0.92 -9.73 -7.54
C GLY A 159 0.17 -10.79 -7.68
N GLU A 160 0.12 -11.61 -8.72
CA GLU A 160 1.17 -12.58 -9.05
C GLU A 160 1.98 -12.06 -10.26
N GLY A 161 3.29 -12.13 -10.19
CA GLY A 161 4.19 -11.68 -11.25
C GLY A 161 5.12 -10.57 -10.78
N ASP A 162 6.00 -10.12 -11.65
CA ASP A 162 6.95 -9.05 -11.34
C ASP A 162 6.33 -7.70 -11.78
N ASP A 163 5.73 -7.00 -10.84
CA ASP A 163 4.89 -5.84 -11.11
C ASP A 163 5.64 -4.51 -10.97
N GLN A 164 5.18 -3.50 -11.68
CA GLN A 164 5.61 -2.11 -11.51
C GLN A 164 4.41 -1.24 -11.12
N ILE A 165 4.45 -0.70 -9.89
CA ILE A 165 3.33 0.01 -9.30
C ILE A 165 3.73 1.44 -8.96
N PHE A 166 2.98 2.40 -9.49
CA PHE A 166 3.19 3.83 -9.30
C PHE A 166 1.95 4.46 -8.67
N GLY A 167 2.08 4.96 -7.44
CA GLY A 167 0.99 5.64 -6.75
C GLY A 167 0.65 6.98 -7.40
N GLY A 168 1.63 7.86 -7.49
CA GLY A 168 1.47 9.18 -8.09
C GLY A 168 1.44 10.29 -7.06
N THR A 169 0.34 11.01 -6.93
CA THR A 169 0.16 12.06 -5.92
C THR A 169 -1.02 11.76 -5.02
N GLY A 170 -0.81 11.86 -3.73
CA GLY A 170 -1.80 11.53 -2.70
C GLY A 170 -1.23 10.54 -1.69
N ASP A 171 -2.08 10.05 -0.82
CA ASP A 171 -1.72 9.08 0.20
C ASP A 171 -2.13 7.69 -0.29
N ASP A 172 -1.18 6.98 -0.91
CA ASP A 172 -1.44 5.73 -1.61
C ASP A 172 -1.04 4.51 -0.78
N ILE A 173 -1.70 3.39 -1.05
CA ILE A 173 -1.36 2.09 -0.49
C ILE A 173 -1.05 1.14 -1.65
N LEU A 174 0.20 0.66 -1.71
CA LEU A 174 0.71 -0.21 -2.74
C LEU A 174 1.06 -1.58 -2.16
N TYR A 175 0.53 -2.63 -2.78
CA TYR A 175 0.87 -4.02 -2.50
C TYR A 175 1.45 -4.66 -3.76
N GLY A 176 2.71 -5.10 -3.70
CA GLY A 176 3.34 -5.85 -4.78
C GLY A 176 2.65 -7.20 -4.96
N GLY A 177 2.72 -8.03 -3.95
CA GLY A 177 2.09 -9.34 -3.95
C GLY A 177 3.10 -10.47 -3.96
N ALA A 178 3.08 -11.29 -5.00
CA ALA A 178 4.03 -12.37 -5.18
C ALA A 178 4.83 -12.17 -6.47
N GLY A 179 6.13 -12.13 -6.36
CA GLY A 179 7.06 -11.84 -7.44
C GLY A 179 8.08 -10.82 -7.01
N ASN A 180 8.88 -10.32 -7.94
CA ASN A 180 9.88 -9.31 -7.64
C ASN A 180 9.37 -7.95 -8.13
N ASP A 181 8.80 -7.21 -7.23
CA ASP A 181 8.01 -6.03 -7.54
C ASP A 181 8.82 -4.73 -7.43
N TYR A 182 8.38 -3.72 -8.15
CA TYR A 182 8.85 -2.35 -8.03
C TYR A 182 7.71 -1.44 -7.59
N LEU A 183 7.86 -0.80 -6.44
CA LEU A 183 6.84 0.05 -5.83
C LEU A 183 7.36 1.48 -5.66
N ASP A 184 6.71 2.44 -6.33
CA ASP A 184 6.95 3.87 -6.18
C ASP A 184 5.67 4.57 -5.78
N GLY A 185 5.58 4.97 -4.51
CA GLY A 185 4.41 5.67 -4.00
C GLY A 185 4.24 7.09 -4.54
N GLY A 186 5.32 7.70 -5.06
CA GLY A 186 5.27 9.10 -5.49
C GLY A 186 5.24 10.06 -4.31
N THR A 187 4.43 11.12 -4.39
CA THR A 187 4.36 12.16 -3.35
C THR A 187 3.18 11.97 -2.42
N GLY A 188 3.37 12.17 -1.13
CA GLY A 188 2.35 12.02 -0.08
C GLY A 188 2.78 11.07 1.02
N HIS A 189 1.82 10.68 1.87
CA HIS A 189 2.06 9.74 2.97
C HIS A 189 1.74 8.30 2.53
N ASN A 190 2.62 7.75 1.72
CA ASN A 190 2.40 6.45 1.09
C ASN A 190 2.76 5.28 1.98
N SER A 191 2.05 4.16 1.82
CA SER A 191 2.34 2.88 2.45
C SER A 191 2.64 1.82 1.39
N LEU A 192 3.85 1.26 1.43
CA LEU A 192 4.35 0.30 0.47
C LEU A 192 4.59 -1.05 1.13
N TYR A 193 4.06 -2.11 0.51
CA TYR A 193 4.20 -3.50 0.94
C TYR A 193 4.67 -4.33 -0.25
N GLY A 194 5.92 -4.78 -0.23
CA GLY A 194 6.50 -5.62 -1.29
C GLY A 194 5.76 -6.95 -1.39
N GLY A 195 5.84 -7.75 -0.36
CA GLY A 195 5.13 -9.03 -0.29
C GLY A 195 6.06 -10.23 -0.26
N ALA A 196 5.93 -11.12 -1.21
CA ALA A 196 6.77 -12.29 -1.33
C ALA A 196 7.62 -12.22 -2.60
N GLY A 197 8.92 -12.26 -2.44
CA GLY A 197 9.90 -12.12 -3.52
C GLY A 197 10.98 -11.13 -3.13
N ASN A 198 11.70 -10.63 -4.10
CA ASN A 198 12.78 -9.68 -3.87
C ASN A 198 12.36 -8.34 -4.48
N ASP A 199 11.91 -7.44 -3.63
CA ASP A 199 11.21 -6.24 -4.03
C ASP A 199 12.12 -5.00 -4.02
N ILE A 200 11.77 -4.02 -4.84
CA ILE A 200 12.42 -2.71 -4.87
C ILE A 200 11.38 -1.66 -4.51
N LEU A 201 11.56 -1.01 -3.36
CA LEU A 201 10.72 0.05 -2.86
C LEU A 201 11.42 1.41 -3.00
N VAL A 202 10.69 2.43 -3.44
CA VAL A 202 11.22 3.78 -3.56
C VAL A 202 10.87 4.59 -2.32
N TYR A 203 11.90 5.14 -1.68
CA TYR A 203 11.70 6.08 -0.58
C TYR A 203 11.29 7.44 -1.11
N ASN A 204 10.20 7.96 -0.58
CA ASN A 204 9.76 9.34 -0.80
C ASN A 204 9.60 10.05 0.55
N GLN A 205 9.98 11.33 0.60
CA GLN A 205 9.87 12.10 1.83
C GLN A 205 8.43 12.15 2.31
N GLY A 206 8.22 11.82 3.57
CA GLY A 206 6.88 11.79 4.18
C GLY A 206 6.15 10.47 4.05
N MET A 207 6.76 9.43 3.47
CA MET A 207 6.12 8.11 3.42
C MET A 207 5.70 7.64 4.83
N ALA A 208 4.56 6.94 4.89
CA ALA A 208 3.99 6.47 6.15
C ALA A 208 4.51 5.09 6.55
N HIS A 209 4.79 4.23 5.57
CA HIS A 209 5.21 2.84 5.83
C HIS A 209 5.94 2.24 4.63
N ALA A 210 6.97 1.42 4.90
CA ALA A 210 7.66 0.60 3.91
C ALA A 210 8.05 -0.73 4.54
N SER A 211 7.52 -1.81 3.99
CA SER A 211 7.78 -3.20 4.36
C SER A 211 8.17 -3.98 3.12
N GLY A 212 9.31 -4.66 3.15
CA GLY A 212 9.75 -5.55 2.06
C GLY A 212 8.92 -6.84 2.05
N GLY A 213 8.89 -7.54 3.16
CA GLY A 213 8.17 -8.80 3.29
C GLY A 213 9.09 -10.01 3.33
N GLU A 214 8.79 -11.02 2.50
CA GLU A 214 9.59 -12.24 2.38
C GLU A 214 10.57 -12.11 1.20
N GLY A 215 11.84 -12.31 1.46
CA GLY A 215 12.88 -12.31 0.44
C GLY A 215 14.05 -11.41 0.79
N ILE A 216 14.71 -10.86 -0.21
CA ILE A 216 15.74 -9.84 -0.06
C ILE A 216 15.24 -8.57 -0.73
N ASP A 217 14.94 -7.57 0.09
CA ASP A 217 14.25 -6.38 -0.34
C ASP A 217 15.17 -5.15 -0.31
N PHE A 218 14.90 -4.25 -1.24
CA PHE A 218 15.72 -3.08 -1.51
C PHE A 218 14.88 -1.81 -1.30
N LEU A 219 15.45 -0.84 -0.58
CA LEU A 219 14.92 0.52 -0.55
C LEU A 219 15.87 1.44 -1.28
N VAL A 220 15.38 2.19 -2.26
CA VAL A 220 16.16 3.14 -3.05
C VAL A 220 15.66 4.56 -2.84
N GLY A 221 16.54 5.55 -2.96
CA GLY A 221 16.17 6.96 -2.94
C GLY A 221 16.24 7.67 -1.59
N ALA A 222 16.54 6.96 -0.50
CA ALA A 222 16.80 7.59 0.78
C ALA A 222 18.29 7.90 0.93
N GLU A 223 18.63 9.18 1.07
CA GLU A 223 20.00 9.59 1.37
C GLU A 223 20.40 9.17 2.79
N LYS A 224 21.71 8.99 3.01
CA LYS A 224 22.27 8.54 4.29
C LYS A 224 21.83 9.42 5.45
N ASP A 225 21.90 10.74 5.33
CA ASP A 225 21.51 11.67 6.40
C ASP A 225 20.03 11.55 6.76
N THR A 226 19.18 11.25 5.78
CA THR A 226 17.75 10.97 6.00
C THR A 226 17.58 9.67 6.78
N LEU A 227 18.27 8.60 6.40
CA LEU A 227 18.23 7.32 7.11
C LEU A 227 18.73 7.45 8.54
N ASP A 228 19.80 8.21 8.77
CA ASP A 228 20.32 8.48 10.10
C ASP A 228 19.27 9.12 11.01
N SER A 229 18.57 10.10 10.47
CA SER A 229 17.49 10.79 11.20
C SER A 229 16.30 9.87 11.50
N LEU A 230 15.93 9.01 10.56
CA LEU A 230 14.84 8.06 10.72
C LEU A 230 15.17 6.95 11.73
N PHE A 231 16.35 6.35 11.61
CA PHE A 231 16.78 5.28 12.51
C PHE A 231 17.14 5.78 13.93
N ALA A 232 17.44 7.05 14.09
CA ALA A 232 17.60 7.68 15.40
C ALA A 232 16.26 7.85 16.14
N ASN A 233 15.13 7.75 15.45
CA ASN A 233 13.79 7.90 16.01
C ASN A 233 12.90 6.71 15.61
N PRO A 234 13.11 5.53 16.21
CA PRO A 234 12.45 4.29 15.81
C PRO A 234 10.92 4.34 15.91
N ASP A 235 10.37 5.16 16.81
CA ASP A 235 8.92 5.30 16.97
C ASP A 235 8.24 5.98 15.76
N ASN A 236 9.00 6.74 14.97
CA ASN A 236 8.53 7.44 13.77
C ASN A 236 9.23 6.98 12.50
N ASN A 237 9.95 5.87 12.53
CA ASN A 237 10.62 5.32 11.35
C ASN A 237 9.61 4.53 10.50
N PRO A 238 9.32 4.95 9.25
CA PRO A 238 8.42 4.22 8.36
C PRO A 238 9.03 2.92 7.80
N ILE A 239 10.37 2.80 7.85
CA ILE A 239 11.10 1.69 7.24
C ILE A 239 11.12 0.51 8.21
N GLN A 240 10.57 -0.61 7.77
CA GLN A 240 10.52 -1.83 8.57
C GLN A 240 11.83 -2.63 8.48
N SER A 241 12.05 -3.51 9.46
CA SER A 241 13.26 -4.32 9.56
C SER A 241 13.35 -5.48 8.57
N ASP A 242 12.34 -5.66 7.75
CA ASP A 242 12.26 -6.63 6.65
C ASP A 242 12.76 -6.07 5.31
N ILE A 243 13.52 -5.00 5.33
CA ILE A 243 14.23 -4.45 4.18
C ILE A 243 15.73 -4.62 4.41
N GLU A 244 16.36 -5.51 3.65
CA GLU A 244 17.74 -5.94 3.87
C GLU A 244 18.77 -5.00 3.27
N VAL A 245 18.42 -4.28 2.19
CA VAL A 245 19.37 -3.46 1.44
C VAL A 245 18.84 -2.05 1.22
N LEU A 246 19.59 -1.06 1.65
CA LEU A 246 19.27 0.35 1.43
C LEU A 246 20.29 0.93 0.44
N ILE A 247 19.82 1.41 -0.71
CA ILE A 247 20.67 2.05 -1.72
C ILE A 247 20.63 3.56 -1.49
N THR A 248 21.70 4.10 -0.89
CA THR A 248 21.74 5.49 -0.37
C THR A 248 22.32 6.48 -1.35
N SER A 249 23.07 6.01 -2.34
CA SER A 249 23.67 6.85 -3.39
C SER A 249 23.75 6.06 -4.68
N LYS A 250 23.37 6.69 -5.77
CA LYS A 250 23.52 6.19 -7.13
C LYS A 250 23.60 7.34 -8.11
N PRO A 251 24.23 7.15 -9.29
CA PRO A 251 24.14 8.13 -10.37
C PRO A 251 22.69 8.36 -10.82
N ASP A 252 22.35 9.60 -11.16
CA ASP A 252 21.00 9.94 -11.66
C ASP A 252 20.63 9.21 -12.96
N SER A 253 21.66 8.89 -13.77
CA SER A 253 21.48 8.14 -15.02
C SER A 253 21.16 6.65 -14.81
N LEU A 254 21.33 6.13 -13.59
CA LEU A 254 21.08 4.73 -13.27
C LEU A 254 19.64 4.56 -12.79
N SER A 255 18.85 3.81 -13.55
CA SER A 255 17.53 3.35 -13.15
C SER A 255 17.64 1.99 -12.46
N LEU A 256 16.96 1.82 -11.33
CA LEU A 256 16.89 0.57 -10.58
C LEU A 256 15.42 0.21 -10.36
N THR A 257 14.82 -0.42 -11.36
CA THR A 257 13.38 -0.75 -11.36
C THR A 257 13.10 -2.25 -11.42
N ASN A 258 14.16 -3.06 -11.52
CA ASN A 258 14.05 -4.53 -11.51
C ASN A 258 15.38 -5.17 -11.10
N LEU A 259 15.37 -6.48 -10.87
CA LEU A 259 16.57 -7.21 -10.44
C LEU A 259 17.67 -7.25 -11.51
N ASP A 260 17.34 -7.15 -12.79
CA ASP A 260 18.35 -7.11 -13.86
C ASP A 260 19.12 -5.78 -13.85
N ASP A 261 18.47 -4.69 -13.48
CA ASP A 261 19.14 -3.41 -13.25
C ASP A 261 20.16 -3.53 -12.10
N LEU A 262 19.82 -4.22 -11.02
CA LEU A 262 20.72 -4.49 -9.89
C LEU A 262 21.94 -5.35 -10.33
N LYS A 263 21.74 -6.34 -11.19
CA LYS A 263 22.83 -7.14 -11.75
C LYS A 263 23.83 -6.29 -12.54
N SER A 264 23.36 -5.25 -13.22
CA SER A 264 24.22 -4.35 -13.98
C SER A 264 25.24 -3.61 -13.13
N ILE A 265 24.97 -3.49 -11.84
CA ILE A 265 25.86 -2.88 -10.85
C ILE A 265 26.54 -3.91 -9.93
N GLY A 266 26.46 -5.18 -10.27
CA GLY A 266 27.10 -6.26 -9.53
C GLY A 266 26.35 -6.73 -8.28
N ILE A 267 25.07 -6.40 -8.15
CA ILE A 267 24.20 -6.92 -7.11
C ILE A 267 23.34 -8.03 -7.70
N SER A 268 23.41 -9.23 -7.12
CA SER A 268 22.57 -10.35 -7.54
C SER A 268 22.08 -11.14 -6.34
N ILE A 269 21.03 -11.91 -6.57
CA ILE A 269 20.46 -12.83 -5.57
C ILE A 269 20.57 -14.23 -6.15
N GLU A 270 21.20 -15.13 -5.41
CA GLU A 270 21.35 -16.54 -5.76
C GLU A 270 20.73 -17.40 -4.65
N GLY A 271 19.61 -18.03 -4.97
CA GLY A 271 18.78 -18.68 -3.95
C GLY A 271 18.19 -17.65 -2.99
N ASP A 272 18.56 -17.74 -1.73
CA ASP A 272 18.16 -16.84 -0.64
C ASP A 272 19.29 -15.92 -0.15
N LYS A 273 20.36 -15.76 -0.95
CA LYS A 273 21.54 -15.00 -0.58
C LYS A 273 21.84 -13.84 -1.53
N LEU A 274 22.24 -12.72 -0.93
CA LEU A 274 22.74 -11.56 -1.64
C LEU A 274 24.22 -11.78 -2.05
N HIS A 275 24.53 -11.45 -3.29
CA HIS A 275 25.89 -11.51 -3.84
C HIS A 275 26.31 -10.15 -4.39
N LEU A 276 27.54 -9.74 -4.04
CA LEU A 276 28.18 -8.55 -4.59
C LEU A 276 29.36 -8.96 -5.46
N SER A 277 29.34 -8.60 -6.72
CA SER A 277 30.40 -8.87 -7.69
C SER A 277 30.96 -7.59 -8.28
N GLY A 278 32.24 -7.56 -8.60
CA GLY A 278 32.94 -6.37 -9.10
C GLY A 278 33.62 -5.60 -7.98
N ASP A 279 33.86 -4.29 -8.19
CA ASP A 279 34.66 -3.45 -7.32
C ASP A 279 33.89 -2.90 -6.10
N TRP A 280 33.15 -3.76 -5.41
CA TRP A 280 32.53 -3.40 -4.15
C TRP A 280 33.55 -3.44 -3.01
N ALA A 281 33.66 -2.36 -2.26
CA ALA A 281 34.53 -2.24 -1.10
C ALA A 281 33.71 -1.87 0.15
N PRO A 282 34.05 -2.46 1.32
CA PRO A 282 33.44 -2.00 2.57
C PRO A 282 33.99 -0.59 2.88
N THR A 283 33.08 0.35 3.11
CA THR A 283 33.43 1.75 3.42
C THR A 283 33.48 2.02 4.92
N ALA A 284 32.82 1.21 5.73
CA ALA A 284 32.87 1.25 7.18
C ALA A 284 32.67 -0.15 7.75
N ILE A 285 33.74 -0.78 8.22
CA ILE A 285 33.65 -1.93 9.12
C ILE A 285 33.83 -1.40 10.54
N GLY A 286 32.71 -1.22 11.27
CA GLY A 286 32.71 -1.08 12.73
C GLY A 286 33.62 0.02 13.28
N GLY A 287 33.60 1.21 12.72
CA GLY A 287 34.33 2.37 13.23
C GLY A 287 33.35 3.40 13.76
N GLU A 288 33.53 3.78 15.02
CA GLU A 288 32.76 4.79 15.75
C GLU A 288 32.82 6.22 15.17
N GLU A 289 33.27 6.41 13.94
CA GLU A 289 33.61 7.75 13.45
C GLU A 289 32.46 8.57 12.87
N HIS A 290 31.27 8.05 12.71
CA HIS A 290 30.12 8.87 12.30
C HIS A 290 28.81 8.42 12.92
N GLY A 291 28.71 8.39 14.23
CA GLY A 291 27.49 8.63 15.01
C GLY A 291 26.18 7.97 14.58
N ILE A 292 26.21 6.93 13.75
CA ILE A 292 25.02 6.34 13.17
C ILE A 292 24.72 5.05 13.88
N SER A 293 23.65 5.05 14.62
CA SER A 293 23.06 3.84 15.17
C SER A 293 22.23 3.07 14.12
N LEU A 294 22.75 2.92 12.93
CA LEU A 294 22.30 1.88 12.01
C LEU A 294 22.90 0.52 12.45
N GLY A 295 22.80 0.21 13.74
CA GLY A 295 23.55 -0.83 14.46
C GLY A 295 23.53 -2.23 13.88
N ASN A 296 22.82 -2.44 12.77
CA ASN A 296 22.70 -3.72 12.08
C ASN A 296 22.99 -3.65 10.58
N TYR A 297 23.54 -2.53 10.07
CA TYR A 297 23.85 -2.38 8.66
C TYR A 297 25.36 -2.18 8.43
N ALA A 298 25.89 -2.83 7.40
CA ALA A 298 27.24 -2.65 6.91
C ALA A 298 27.20 -1.84 5.60
N GLU A 299 28.09 -0.87 5.45
CA GLU A 299 28.16 0.00 4.28
C GLU A 299 29.16 -0.54 3.25
N PHE A 300 28.77 -0.54 1.98
CA PHE A 300 29.60 -0.92 0.84
C PHE A 300 29.48 0.15 -0.25
N THR A 301 30.61 0.45 -0.90
CA THR A 301 30.64 1.38 -2.02
C THR A 301 31.22 0.70 -3.25
N HIS A 302 30.57 0.90 -4.38
CA HIS A 302 31.08 0.57 -5.71
C HIS A 302 31.47 1.85 -6.44
N HIS A 303 32.74 1.95 -6.83
CA HIS A 303 33.24 3.08 -7.60
C HIS A 303 33.06 2.83 -9.09
N SER A 304 32.34 3.71 -9.77
CA SER A 304 32.19 3.65 -11.22
C SER A 304 32.58 4.96 -11.87
N ASP A 305 32.94 4.90 -13.17
CA ASP A 305 33.29 6.10 -13.95
C ASP A 305 32.12 7.10 -14.06
N HIS A 306 30.90 6.68 -13.72
CA HIS A 306 29.68 7.49 -13.79
C HIS A 306 29.23 8.01 -12.42
N GLY A 307 29.94 7.65 -11.35
CA GLY A 307 29.65 8.04 -9.97
C GLY A 307 29.54 6.82 -9.02
N ASP A 308 29.68 7.10 -7.75
CA ASP A 308 29.68 6.07 -6.73
C ASP A 308 28.27 5.57 -6.41
N ILE A 309 28.17 4.27 -6.15
CA ILE A 309 26.96 3.62 -5.64
C ILE A 309 27.25 3.16 -4.22
N THR A 310 26.45 3.60 -3.27
CA THR A 310 26.60 3.21 -1.87
C THR A 310 25.36 2.45 -1.39
N ILE A 311 25.58 1.31 -0.77
CA ILE A 311 24.53 0.50 -0.17
C ILE A 311 24.80 0.26 1.31
N LEU A 312 23.73 0.14 2.07
CA LEU A 312 23.73 -0.36 3.43
C LEU A 312 23.04 -1.73 3.43
N VAL A 313 23.74 -2.75 3.94
CA VAL A 313 23.23 -4.12 3.96
C VAL A 313 23.03 -4.54 5.40
N GLN A 314 21.85 -5.05 5.72
CA GLN A 314 21.53 -5.55 7.04
C GLN A 314 22.43 -6.73 7.39
N SER A 315 23.10 -6.67 8.53
CA SER A 315 23.99 -7.73 9.03
C SER A 315 23.22 -8.69 9.93
N GLY A 316 23.68 -9.95 9.99
CA GLY A 316 23.12 -10.97 10.89
C GLY A 316 21.85 -11.64 10.37
N THR A 317 21.52 -11.50 9.10
CA THR A 317 20.49 -12.30 8.44
C THR A 317 21.13 -13.43 7.64
N PRO A 318 20.47 -14.59 7.46
CA PRO A 318 20.98 -15.68 6.62
C PRO A 318 21.30 -15.25 5.19
N ALA A 319 20.56 -14.25 4.68
CA ALA A 319 20.73 -13.69 3.35
C ALA A 319 22.05 -12.92 3.18
N THR A 320 22.63 -12.41 4.25
CA THR A 320 23.79 -11.49 4.22
C THR A 320 25.01 -11.98 4.97
N ASP A 321 24.95 -13.13 5.62
CA ASP A 321 25.99 -13.63 6.52
C ASP A 321 27.37 -13.85 5.86
N ASP A 322 27.42 -14.11 4.55
CA ASP A 322 28.66 -14.40 3.83
C ASP A 322 29.25 -13.17 3.06
N LEU A 323 28.58 -12.02 3.09
CA LEU A 323 28.96 -10.85 2.28
C LEU A 323 30.36 -10.32 2.57
N ALA A 324 30.74 -10.23 3.84
CA ALA A 324 32.06 -9.79 4.25
C ALA A 324 33.17 -10.73 3.75
N GLN A 325 32.93 -12.04 3.72
CA GLN A 325 33.87 -13.03 3.20
C GLN A 325 33.99 -12.98 1.67
N GLN A 326 32.88 -12.78 0.95
CA GLN A 326 32.86 -12.64 -0.50
C GLN A 326 33.69 -11.43 -0.96
N ILE A 327 33.58 -10.29 -0.28
CA ILE A 327 34.33 -9.07 -0.62
C ILE A 327 35.79 -9.26 -0.37
N VAL A 328 36.21 -9.89 0.73
CA VAL A 328 37.61 -10.21 1.00
C VAL A 328 38.20 -11.13 -0.08
N GLN A 329 37.44 -12.14 -0.52
CA GLN A 329 37.86 -13.04 -1.59
C GLN A 329 37.96 -12.33 -2.96
N ASN A 330 37.02 -11.46 -3.28
CA ASN A 330 37.01 -10.71 -4.51
C ASN A 330 38.21 -9.73 -4.58
N THR A 331 38.54 -9.07 -3.46
CA THR A 331 39.68 -8.16 -3.36
C THR A 331 41.02 -8.91 -3.52
N LEU A 332 41.10 -10.13 -2.98
CA LEU A 332 42.30 -10.98 -3.13
C LEU A 332 42.49 -11.49 -4.57
N ASN A 333 41.40 -11.76 -5.29
CA ASN A 333 41.44 -12.26 -6.66
C ASN A 333 41.76 -11.16 -7.68
N HIS A 334 41.43 -9.90 -7.41
CA HIS A 334 41.75 -8.77 -8.28
C HIS A 334 43.12 -8.13 -7.99
N GLY A 335 43.72 -8.45 -6.84
CA GLY A 335 45.07 -7.96 -6.46
C GLY A 335 46.24 -8.79 -6.99
N GLN A 336 45.98 -9.85 -7.76
CA GLN A 336 46.99 -10.71 -8.36
C GLN A 336 47.06 -10.66 -9.89
N GLY A 337 46.47 -9.62 -10.52
CA GLY A 337 46.52 -9.39 -11.97
C GLY A 337 47.40 -8.25 -12.36
#